data_04f3a970d9a5e7d2d08ad7b666fcce19
#
_entry.id   04f3a970d9a5e7d2d08ad7b666fcce19
#
_cell.length_a   1.000
_cell.length_b   1.000
_cell.length_c   1.000
_cell.angle_alpha   90.00
_cell.angle_beta   90.00
_cell.angle_gamma   90.00
#
_symmetry.space_group_name_H-M   'P 1'
#
loop_
_entity.id
_entity.type
_entity.pdbx_description
1 polymer ?
#
loop_
_entity_poly.entity_id
_entity_poly.type
_entity_poly.pdbx_seq_one_letter_code
_entity_poly.pdbx_strand_id
1 'polypeptide(L)'
;MSLLEIENLRLDIAGLPILKGIDLTIAQGEVMGVVGESGSGKSMTALTLMKLLPEGAQASGRVTFDGIDILGAPEAAMNKLRGDDIGMVFQEPMTALNPVKTIGEQVAEGIRWHTGASRANAEDRARAMLDRVGLPEGKFPLSRYPHELSGGQRQRVVIAIACALSPKLLVADEPTTALDVVLQAQILDLLRDLVHERRMGLMLISHDLAVVAEMSDRITIMRHGEVLEAGPAAEILTHQKHPYTKQLAHASTHVPELRRAPASPLVGEAAPQPRVEGEPAAGSTEPPLLSVLDVVKDYPGRRTSLFSRPEPFRAVDGVSFDLNEGQSIALVGRSGCGKSTLARMILALDRPTSGSIRLLGNELLDKSEPQLRPLRRNMQVVFQDPYGSFNPRHKVERLVSEPLHLLETRPERRERRERVAAALAEVGLEPRDMEKYPHEFSGGQRQRLSIARALITRPKLIVADEPVSALDVSIRAQILDLFADLNHRLGVAYLFITHDLTVARAITDDVMVMHDGQIVERGRTGAVLDAPQSEAGRALVDAAPDLERALARRNAAV
;
A
#
# COMPACT_ATOMS: atom_id res chain seq x y z
N MET A 1 -12.67 -34.00 -4.22
CA MET A 1 -11.34 -34.49 -3.72
C MET A 1 -10.52 -33.27 -3.40
N SER A 2 -9.80 -33.31 -2.31
CA SER A 2 -8.91 -32.22 -1.92
C SER A 2 -7.70 -32.19 -2.86
N LEU A 3 -7.32 -30.98 -3.33
CA LEU A 3 -6.12 -30.76 -4.14
C LEU A 3 -4.90 -30.57 -3.24
N LEU A 4 -5.07 -29.81 -2.14
CA LEU A 4 -4.05 -29.60 -1.12
C LEU A 4 -4.62 -29.94 0.25
N GLU A 5 -3.87 -30.72 1.03
CA GLU A 5 -4.15 -31.04 2.43
C GLU A 5 -2.93 -30.77 3.29
N ILE A 6 -3.10 -29.93 4.29
CA ILE A 6 -2.10 -29.62 5.32
C ILE A 6 -2.69 -30.07 6.65
N GLU A 7 -1.97 -30.96 7.36
CA GLU A 7 -2.41 -31.52 8.63
C GLU A 7 -1.30 -31.34 9.68
N ASN A 8 -1.65 -30.66 10.76
CA ASN A 8 -0.78 -30.39 11.92
C ASN A 8 0.63 -29.88 11.51
N LEU A 9 0.68 -28.99 10.52
CA LEU A 9 1.94 -28.45 10.04
C LEU A 9 2.61 -27.59 11.10
N ARG A 10 3.82 -27.96 11.49
CA ARG A 10 4.70 -27.22 12.40
C ARG A 10 5.96 -26.81 11.67
N LEU A 11 6.48 -25.65 12.02
CA LEU A 11 7.72 -25.12 11.47
C LEU A 11 8.51 -24.44 12.57
N ASP A 12 9.74 -24.87 12.77
CA ASP A 12 10.72 -24.26 13.66
C ASP A 12 11.88 -23.69 12.85
N ILE A 13 12.31 -22.48 13.17
CA ILE A 13 13.50 -21.85 12.57
C ILE A 13 14.44 -21.44 13.69
N ALA A 14 15.64 -21.97 13.71
CA ALA A 14 16.64 -21.73 14.75
C ALA A 14 16.09 -21.94 16.19
N GLY A 15 15.20 -22.92 16.39
CA GLY A 15 14.57 -23.23 17.67
C GLY A 15 13.39 -22.31 18.05
N LEU A 16 12.97 -21.42 17.16
CA LEU A 16 11.78 -20.59 17.36
C LEU A 16 10.60 -21.19 16.60
N PRO A 17 9.46 -21.50 17.28
CA PRO A 17 8.27 -22.04 16.63
C PRO A 17 7.56 -20.96 15.81
N ILE A 18 7.56 -21.13 14.49
CA ILE A 18 6.92 -20.21 13.53
C ILE A 18 5.50 -20.66 13.18
N LEU A 19 5.33 -21.99 12.93
CA LEU A 19 3.98 -22.59 12.72
C LEU A 19 3.77 -23.64 13.82
N LYS A 20 2.55 -23.65 14.39
CA LYS A 20 2.25 -24.40 15.61
C LYS A 20 1.10 -25.41 15.45
N GLY A 21 1.01 -26.05 14.30
CA GLY A 21 -0.03 -27.01 13.99
C GLY A 21 -1.13 -26.39 13.13
N ILE A 22 -0.78 -26.11 11.85
CA ILE A 22 -1.69 -25.55 10.87
C ILE A 22 -2.43 -26.68 10.18
N ASP A 23 -3.76 -26.57 10.13
CA ASP A 23 -4.64 -27.39 9.33
C ASP A 23 -5.31 -26.56 8.25
N LEU A 24 -5.21 -26.97 6.97
CA LEU A 24 -5.77 -26.25 5.84
C LEU A 24 -6.02 -27.20 4.68
N THR A 25 -7.14 -27.02 4.00
CA THR A 25 -7.48 -27.80 2.81
C THR A 25 -7.94 -26.89 1.69
N ILE A 26 -7.55 -27.20 0.44
CA ILE A 26 -8.02 -26.50 -0.77
C ILE A 26 -8.50 -27.53 -1.76
N ALA A 27 -9.72 -27.36 -2.28
CA ALA A 27 -10.26 -28.15 -3.36
C ALA A 27 -9.85 -27.58 -4.73
N GLN A 28 -10.03 -28.38 -5.78
CA GLN A 28 -9.82 -27.91 -7.15
C GLN A 28 -10.85 -26.84 -7.51
N GLY A 29 -10.39 -25.69 -8.00
CA GLY A 29 -11.23 -24.54 -8.34
C GLY A 29 -11.68 -23.70 -7.15
N GLU A 30 -11.24 -24.02 -5.93
CA GLU A 30 -11.56 -23.28 -4.70
C GLU A 30 -10.57 -22.12 -4.49
N VAL A 31 -11.09 -20.98 -4.04
CA VAL A 31 -10.29 -19.86 -3.57
C VAL A 31 -10.27 -19.85 -2.03
N MET A 32 -9.13 -20.20 -1.46
CA MET A 32 -8.87 -20.15 -0.02
C MET A 32 -8.14 -18.85 0.34
N GLY A 33 -8.78 -18.00 1.12
CA GLY A 33 -8.16 -16.81 1.70
C GLY A 33 -7.44 -17.10 3.00
N VAL A 34 -6.19 -16.69 3.11
CA VAL A 34 -5.40 -16.78 4.35
C VAL A 34 -5.09 -15.37 4.84
N VAL A 35 -5.65 -14.99 6.00
CA VAL A 35 -5.58 -13.63 6.54
C VAL A 35 -4.91 -13.60 7.90
N GLY A 36 -4.20 -12.52 8.20
CA GLY A 36 -3.57 -12.26 9.50
C GLY A 36 -2.53 -11.16 9.40
N GLU A 37 -2.07 -10.67 10.54
CA GLU A 37 -1.01 -9.65 10.62
C GLU A 37 0.34 -10.18 10.13
N SER A 38 1.29 -9.27 9.88
CA SER A 38 2.68 -9.60 9.57
C SER A 38 3.28 -10.49 10.69
N GLY A 39 4.03 -11.52 10.30
CA GLY A 39 4.57 -12.48 11.26
C GLY A 39 3.55 -13.53 11.76
N SER A 40 2.32 -13.60 11.26
CA SER A 40 1.35 -14.64 11.63
C SER A 40 1.65 -16.03 11.04
N GLY A 41 2.61 -16.15 10.11
CA GLY A 41 3.02 -17.43 9.52
C GLY A 41 2.49 -17.70 8.11
N LYS A 42 1.68 -16.80 7.51
CA LYS A 42 1.04 -16.98 6.19
C LYS A 42 2.05 -17.32 5.07
N SER A 43 3.02 -16.45 4.86
CA SER A 43 4.06 -16.65 3.83
C SER A 43 4.93 -17.88 4.13
N MET A 44 5.18 -18.19 5.41
CA MET A 44 5.92 -19.40 5.79
C MET A 44 5.14 -20.68 5.49
N THR A 45 3.80 -20.66 5.59
CA THR A 45 2.95 -21.78 5.15
C THR A 45 3.09 -21.99 3.62
N ALA A 46 3.04 -20.90 2.83
CA ALA A 46 3.26 -20.94 1.39
C ALA A 46 4.67 -21.45 1.00
N LEU A 47 5.71 -20.93 1.67
CA LEU A 47 7.09 -21.37 1.43
C LEU A 47 7.32 -22.82 1.85
N THR A 48 6.63 -23.33 2.88
CA THR A 48 6.69 -24.74 3.27
C THR A 48 6.08 -25.62 2.18
N LEU A 49 4.94 -25.25 1.61
CA LEU A 49 4.34 -25.95 0.47
C LEU A 49 5.28 -25.97 -0.74
N MET A 50 5.96 -24.88 -1.00
CA MET A 50 6.96 -24.81 -2.09
C MET A 50 8.30 -25.46 -1.72
N LYS A 51 8.48 -25.91 -0.47
CA LYS A 51 9.76 -26.42 0.06
C LYS A 51 10.92 -25.44 -0.20
N LEU A 52 10.62 -24.13 -0.04
CA LEU A 52 11.57 -23.01 -0.18
C LEU A 52 11.86 -22.37 1.19
N LEU A 53 12.04 -23.19 2.20
CA LEU A 53 12.31 -22.74 3.56
C LEU A 53 13.77 -22.24 3.70
N PRO A 54 14.02 -21.27 4.60
CA PRO A 54 15.36 -20.81 4.89
C PRO A 54 16.22 -21.92 5.54
N GLU A 55 17.52 -21.75 5.46
CA GLU A 55 18.49 -22.68 6.05
C GLU A 55 18.25 -22.83 7.57
N GLY A 56 18.30 -24.07 8.07
CA GLY A 56 18.04 -24.39 9.47
C GLY A 56 16.55 -24.51 9.85
N ALA A 57 15.63 -24.34 8.91
CA ALA A 57 14.21 -24.57 9.15
C ALA A 57 13.89 -26.08 9.23
N GLN A 58 13.04 -26.45 10.19
CA GLN A 58 12.56 -27.81 10.40
C GLN A 58 11.02 -27.84 10.34
N ALA A 59 10.49 -28.49 9.30
CA ALA A 59 9.06 -28.69 9.14
C ALA A 59 8.65 -30.11 9.54
N SER A 60 7.48 -30.24 10.17
CA SER A 60 6.86 -31.52 10.54
C SER A 60 5.35 -31.46 10.39
N GLY A 61 4.67 -32.61 10.45
CA GLY A 61 3.27 -32.76 10.10
C GLY A 61 3.12 -33.42 8.73
N ARG A 62 2.00 -33.16 8.05
CA ARG A 62 1.75 -33.69 6.71
C ARG A 62 1.34 -32.58 5.76
N VAL A 63 1.91 -32.55 4.57
CA VAL A 63 1.52 -31.66 3.47
C VAL A 63 1.37 -32.52 2.22
N THR A 64 0.13 -32.73 1.77
CA THR A 64 -0.17 -33.55 0.60
C THR A 64 -0.76 -32.68 -0.52
N PHE A 65 -0.15 -32.70 -1.70
CA PHE A 65 -0.61 -32.03 -2.89
C PHE A 65 -0.87 -33.05 -4.00
N ASP A 66 -2.10 -33.13 -4.47
CA ASP A 66 -2.56 -34.08 -5.51
C ASP A 66 -2.07 -35.52 -5.23
N GLY A 67 -2.14 -35.95 -3.96
CA GLY A 67 -1.68 -37.26 -3.48
C GLY A 67 -0.17 -37.39 -3.24
N ILE A 68 0.63 -36.34 -3.47
CA ILE A 68 2.09 -36.33 -3.29
C ILE A 68 2.44 -35.75 -1.91
N ASP A 69 3.21 -36.48 -1.10
CA ASP A 69 3.78 -35.93 0.15
C ASP A 69 4.88 -34.92 -0.16
N ILE A 70 4.62 -33.65 0.10
CA ILE A 70 5.54 -32.55 -0.19
C ILE A 70 6.74 -32.56 0.75
N LEU A 71 6.55 -32.80 2.05
CA LEU A 71 7.65 -32.74 3.02
C LEU A 71 8.67 -33.86 2.77
N GLY A 72 8.19 -35.05 2.42
CA GLY A 72 9.03 -36.21 2.08
C GLY A 72 9.58 -36.20 0.66
N ALA A 73 9.05 -35.38 -0.25
CA ALA A 73 9.45 -35.37 -1.66
C ALA A 73 10.92 -34.96 -1.85
N PRO A 74 11.70 -35.70 -2.67
CA PRO A 74 13.04 -35.27 -3.03
C PRO A 74 13.03 -34.02 -3.92
N GLU A 75 14.13 -33.25 -3.93
CA GLU A 75 14.22 -31.98 -4.68
C GLU A 75 13.92 -32.14 -6.17
N ALA A 76 14.32 -33.27 -6.77
CA ALA A 76 14.02 -33.58 -8.17
C ALA A 76 12.50 -33.71 -8.46
N ALA A 77 11.71 -34.16 -7.48
CA ALA A 77 10.25 -34.19 -7.59
C ALA A 77 9.65 -32.79 -7.41
N MET A 78 10.16 -32.03 -6.42
CA MET A 78 9.74 -30.64 -6.21
C MET A 78 10.03 -29.75 -7.42
N ASN A 79 11.16 -29.94 -8.09
CA ASN A 79 11.49 -29.19 -9.30
C ASN A 79 10.52 -29.45 -10.48
N LYS A 80 9.85 -30.61 -10.50
CA LYS A 80 8.78 -30.88 -11.48
C LYS A 80 7.46 -30.19 -11.09
N LEU A 81 7.18 -30.11 -9.79
CA LEU A 81 5.93 -29.50 -9.30
C LEU A 81 5.96 -27.97 -9.37
N ARG A 82 7.12 -27.37 -8.98
CA ARG A 82 7.27 -25.91 -8.97
C ARG A 82 7.20 -25.35 -10.38
N GLY A 83 6.25 -24.47 -10.62
CA GLY A 83 6.04 -23.79 -11.91
C GLY A 83 5.13 -24.55 -12.87
N ASP A 84 5.05 -25.89 -12.80
CA ASP A 84 4.16 -26.70 -13.64
C ASP A 84 2.82 -26.96 -12.92
N ASP A 85 2.82 -27.71 -11.82
CA ASP A 85 1.61 -28.05 -11.07
C ASP A 85 1.30 -26.99 -9.97
N ILE A 86 2.31 -26.34 -9.40
CA ILE A 86 2.16 -25.31 -8.37
C ILE A 86 2.85 -24.01 -8.84
N GLY A 87 2.05 -23.00 -9.17
CA GLY A 87 2.54 -21.64 -9.45
C GLY A 87 2.61 -20.81 -8.19
N MET A 88 3.55 -19.85 -8.11
CA MET A 88 3.64 -18.91 -6.98
C MET A 88 3.86 -17.48 -7.46
N VAL A 89 3.06 -16.56 -6.93
CA VAL A 89 3.25 -15.11 -7.00
C VAL A 89 3.79 -14.64 -5.66
N PHE A 90 5.03 -14.12 -5.66
CA PHE A 90 5.69 -13.63 -4.45
C PHE A 90 5.25 -12.21 -4.11
N GLN A 91 5.42 -11.83 -2.84
CA GLN A 91 4.96 -10.56 -2.26
C GLN A 91 5.52 -9.31 -2.95
N GLU A 92 6.77 -9.33 -3.44
CA GLU A 92 7.40 -8.15 -4.05
C GLU A 92 7.71 -8.37 -5.54
N PRO A 93 6.93 -7.79 -6.47
CA PRO A 93 7.19 -7.91 -7.91
C PRO A 93 8.49 -7.23 -8.36
N MET A 94 9.01 -6.29 -7.54
CA MET A 94 10.26 -5.59 -7.83
C MET A 94 11.48 -6.49 -7.72
N THR A 95 11.47 -7.43 -6.78
CA THR A 95 12.56 -8.37 -6.52
C THR A 95 12.34 -9.72 -7.21
N ALA A 96 11.10 -10.03 -7.59
CA ALA A 96 10.75 -11.30 -8.24
C ALA A 96 11.26 -11.41 -9.68
N LEU A 97 11.45 -10.28 -10.39
CA LEU A 97 11.91 -10.25 -11.78
C LEU A 97 13.41 -9.99 -11.87
N ASN A 98 14.10 -10.77 -12.70
CA ASN A 98 15.52 -10.54 -13.01
C ASN A 98 15.66 -9.28 -13.89
N PRO A 99 16.33 -8.20 -13.41
CA PRO A 99 16.40 -6.92 -14.14
C PRO A 99 17.22 -6.97 -15.44
N VAL A 100 18.07 -7.98 -15.61
CA VAL A 100 18.94 -8.14 -16.80
C VAL A 100 18.40 -9.13 -17.83
N LYS A 101 17.22 -9.75 -17.57
CA LYS A 101 16.50 -10.58 -18.55
C LYS A 101 15.26 -9.85 -19.04
N THR A 102 14.88 -10.09 -20.29
CA THR A 102 13.64 -9.56 -20.86
C THR A 102 12.42 -10.25 -20.25
N ILE A 103 11.24 -9.62 -20.34
CA ILE A 103 10.00 -10.22 -19.84
C ILE A 103 9.63 -11.50 -20.60
N GLY A 104 9.88 -11.52 -21.91
CA GLY A 104 9.65 -12.71 -22.75
C GLY A 104 10.54 -13.88 -22.35
N GLU A 105 11.83 -13.64 -22.11
CA GLU A 105 12.77 -14.67 -21.66
C GLU A 105 12.33 -15.27 -20.32
N GLN A 106 11.90 -14.45 -19.36
CA GLN A 106 11.51 -14.92 -18.03
C GLN A 106 10.24 -15.77 -18.06
N VAL A 107 9.23 -15.39 -18.86
CA VAL A 107 8.01 -16.21 -19.03
C VAL A 107 8.30 -17.49 -19.81
N ALA A 108 9.13 -17.42 -20.86
CA ALA A 108 9.47 -18.57 -21.69
C ALA A 108 10.39 -19.58 -21.00
N GLU A 109 11.18 -19.16 -20.00
CA GLU A 109 12.15 -20.01 -19.29
C GLU A 109 11.48 -21.22 -18.64
N GLY A 110 10.41 -21.01 -17.86
CA GLY A 110 9.64 -22.08 -17.22
C GLY A 110 9.00 -23.03 -18.25
N ILE A 111 8.46 -22.48 -19.33
CA ILE A 111 7.86 -23.26 -20.42
C ILE A 111 8.90 -24.20 -21.05
N ARG A 112 10.08 -23.69 -21.36
CA ARG A 112 11.16 -24.50 -21.94
C ARG A 112 11.65 -25.58 -20.99
N TRP A 113 11.84 -25.22 -19.72
CA TRP A 113 12.33 -26.13 -18.71
C TRP A 113 11.42 -27.33 -18.51
N HIS A 114 10.12 -27.11 -18.35
CA HIS A 114 9.17 -28.19 -18.02
C HIS A 114 8.70 -28.98 -19.25
N THR A 115 8.58 -28.33 -20.41
CA THR A 115 7.99 -29.00 -21.59
C THR A 115 9.02 -29.44 -22.62
N GLY A 116 10.28 -29.01 -22.52
CA GLY A 116 11.29 -29.23 -23.55
C GLY A 116 11.00 -28.50 -24.87
N ALA A 117 10.08 -27.53 -24.88
CA ALA A 117 9.69 -26.79 -26.07
C ALA A 117 10.87 -26.07 -26.71
N SER A 118 10.84 -25.94 -28.04
CA SER A 118 11.79 -25.09 -28.77
C SER A 118 11.65 -23.63 -28.33
N ARG A 119 12.71 -22.83 -28.54
CA ARG A 119 12.71 -21.40 -28.16
C ARG A 119 11.52 -20.67 -28.79
N ALA A 120 11.27 -20.87 -30.08
CA ALA A 120 10.17 -20.21 -30.81
C ALA A 120 8.79 -20.58 -30.18
N ASN A 121 8.53 -21.86 -29.96
CA ASN A 121 7.27 -22.32 -29.35
C ASN A 121 7.09 -21.76 -27.92
N ALA A 122 8.14 -21.69 -27.13
CA ALA A 122 8.07 -21.12 -25.78
C ALA A 122 7.83 -19.60 -25.82
N GLU A 123 8.42 -18.89 -26.78
CA GLU A 123 8.19 -17.44 -26.99
C GLU A 123 6.74 -17.19 -27.45
N ASP A 124 6.17 -18.02 -28.34
CA ASP A 124 4.77 -17.93 -28.76
C ASP A 124 3.81 -18.12 -27.58
N ARG A 125 4.05 -19.12 -26.74
CA ARG A 125 3.26 -19.38 -25.52
C ARG A 125 3.44 -18.26 -24.49
N ALA A 126 4.64 -17.73 -24.32
CA ALA A 126 4.91 -16.59 -23.46
C ALA A 126 4.17 -15.34 -23.96
N ARG A 127 4.11 -15.11 -25.28
CA ARG A 127 3.35 -14.02 -25.89
C ARG A 127 1.87 -14.15 -25.57
N ALA A 128 1.29 -15.32 -25.82
CA ALA A 128 -0.11 -15.58 -25.54
C ALA A 128 -0.47 -15.35 -24.05
N MET A 129 0.43 -15.74 -23.12
CA MET A 129 0.23 -15.53 -21.70
C MET A 129 0.33 -14.05 -21.31
N LEU A 130 1.31 -13.32 -21.88
CA LEU A 130 1.44 -11.87 -21.63
C LEU A 130 0.24 -11.10 -22.20
N ASP A 131 -0.29 -11.49 -23.36
CA ASP A 131 -1.54 -10.92 -23.91
C ASP A 131 -2.71 -11.18 -22.97
N ARG A 132 -2.85 -12.41 -22.43
CA ARG A 132 -3.92 -12.80 -21.50
C ARG A 132 -3.88 -11.98 -20.18
N VAL A 133 -2.70 -11.65 -19.69
CA VAL A 133 -2.59 -10.79 -18.49
C VAL A 133 -2.69 -9.28 -18.80
N GLY A 134 -3.04 -8.91 -20.04
CA GLY A 134 -3.26 -7.52 -20.46
C GLY A 134 -1.97 -6.75 -20.79
N LEU A 135 -0.94 -7.45 -21.26
CA LEU A 135 0.31 -6.86 -21.77
C LEU A 135 0.49 -7.15 -23.28
N PRO A 136 -0.33 -6.54 -24.18
CA PRO A 136 -0.34 -6.84 -25.60
C PRO A 136 0.97 -6.44 -26.31
N GLU A 137 1.34 -7.19 -27.36
CA GLU A 137 2.61 -7.05 -28.09
C GLU A 137 2.91 -5.64 -28.57
N GLY A 138 1.93 -4.95 -29.14
CA GLY A 138 2.12 -3.61 -29.70
C GLY A 138 2.64 -2.56 -28.70
N LYS A 139 2.32 -2.76 -27.39
CA LYS A 139 2.80 -1.89 -26.31
C LYS A 139 3.89 -2.54 -25.46
N PHE A 140 3.91 -3.88 -25.38
CA PHE A 140 4.79 -4.66 -24.50
C PHE A 140 5.45 -5.81 -25.26
N PRO A 141 6.39 -5.52 -26.18
CA PRO A 141 7.14 -6.56 -26.88
C PRO A 141 7.93 -7.43 -25.90
N LEU A 142 8.17 -8.70 -26.24
CA LEU A 142 8.90 -9.67 -25.41
C LEU A 142 10.31 -9.18 -25.02
N SER A 143 10.88 -8.28 -25.81
CA SER A 143 12.22 -7.70 -25.60
C SER A 143 12.30 -6.63 -24.52
N ARG A 144 11.16 -6.21 -23.92
CA ARG A 144 11.18 -5.24 -22.81
C ARG A 144 11.82 -5.82 -21.56
N TYR A 145 12.43 -4.91 -20.80
CA TYR A 145 13.02 -5.23 -19.50
C TYR A 145 12.10 -4.80 -18.34
N PRO A 146 12.23 -5.44 -17.16
CA PRO A 146 11.40 -5.10 -15.99
C PRO A 146 11.47 -3.62 -15.60
N HIS A 147 12.62 -2.96 -15.73
CA HIS A 147 12.78 -1.55 -15.36
C HIS A 147 12.03 -0.56 -16.28
N GLU A 148 11.56 -1.03 -17.42
CA GLU A 148 10.74 -0.25 -18.37
C GLU A 148 9.23 -0.35 -18.08
N LEU A 149 8.85 -1.11 -17.06
CA LEU A 149 7.47 -1.40 -16.67
C LEU A 149 7.08 -0.69 -15.37
N SER A 150 5.79 -0.31 -15.25
CA SER A 150 5.20 0.13 -14.00
C SER A 150 5.05 -1.02 -12.99
N GLY A 151 4.78 -0.72 -11.71
CA GLY A 151 4.56 -1.73 -10.68
C GLY A 151 3.46 -2.75 -11.06
N GLY A 152 2.29 -2.28 -11.46
CA GLY A 152 1.20 -3.16 -11.89
C GLY A 152 1.50 -3.96 -13.16
N GLN A 153 2.30 -3.42 -14.10
CA GLN A 153 2.76 -4.16 -15.26
C GLN A 153 3.76 -5.27 -14.90
N ARG A 154 4.68 -5.00 -13.95
CA ARG A 154 5.58 -6.03 -13.40
C ARG A 154 4.80 -7.13 -12.70
N GLN A 155 3.78 -6.78 -11.92
CA GLN A 155 2.91 -7.76 -11.27
C GLN A 155 2.22 -8.67 -12.29
N ARG A 156 1.72 -8.12 -13.39
CA ARG A 156 1.14 -8.91 -14.48
C ARG A 156 2.17 -9.86 -15.12
N VAL A 157 3.43 -9.46 -15.25
CA VAL A 157 4.51 -10.35 -15.71
C VAL A 157 4.77 -11.48 -14.70
N VAL A 158 4.80 -11.19 -13.41
CA VAL A 158 4.97 -12.23 -12.36
C VAL A 158 3.79 -13.23 -12.39
N ILE A 159 2.56 -12.75 -12.55
CA ILE A 159 1.38 -13.62 -12.73
C ILE A 159 1.50 -14.45 -14.01
N ALA A 160 1.97 -13.84 -15.11
CA ALA A 160 2.20 -14.56 -16.35
C ALA A 160 3.22 -15.70 -16.19
N ILE A 161 4.31 -15.49 -15.45
CA ILE A 161 5.30 -16.52 -15.12
C ILE A 161 4.65 -17.65 -14.31
N ALA A 162 3.95 -17.28 -13.22
CA ALA A 162 3.31 -18.25 -12.33
C ALA A 162 2.23 -19.11 -13.02
N CYS A 163 1.55 -18.54 -14.02
CA CYS A 163 0.45 -19.19 -14.73
C CYS A 163 0.81 -19.72 -16.13
N ALA A 164 2.07 -19.59 -16.59
CA ALA A 164 2.48 -19.95 -17.96
C ALA A 164 2.21 -21.41 -18.34
N LEU A 165 2.25 -22.31 -17.38
CA LEU A 165 2.04 -23.75 -17.56
C LEU A 165 0.65 -24.23 -17.09
N SER A 166 -0.23 -23.31 -16.69
CA SER A 166 -1.59 -23.62 -16.19
C SER A 166 -1.58 -24.53 -14.97
N PRO A 167 -0.99 -24.08 -13.86
CA PRO A 167 -0.83 -24.90 -12.66
C PRO A 167 -2.19 -25.33 -12.09
N LYS A 168 -2.20 -26.45 -11.36
CA LYS A 168 -3.38 -26.92 -10.62
C LYS A 168 -3.67 -26.05 -9.40
N LEU A 169 -2.60 -25.54 -8.75
CA LEU A 169 -2.66 -24.66 -7.60
C LEU A 169 -1.84 -23.39 -7.85
N LEU A 170 -2.44 -22.24 -7.61
CA LEU A 170 -1.74 -20.96 -7.56
C LEU A 170 -1.65 -20.49 -6.12
N VAL A 171 -0.44 -20.19 -5.65
CA VAL A 171 -0.19 -19.53 -4.37
C VAL A 171 0.09 -18.06 -4.66
N ALA A 172 -0.76 -17.16 -4.18
CA ALA A 172 -0.59 -15.72 -4.35
C ALA A 172 -0.33 -15.07 -2.98
N ASP A 173 0.93 -14.78 -2.71
CA ASP A 173 1.36 -14.17 -1.46
C ASP A 173 1.36 -12.64 -1.60
N GLU A 174 0.34 -12.01 -1.06
CA GLU A 174 0.08 -10.57 -1.10
C GLU A 174 0.21 -9.98 -2.53
N PRO A 175 -0.54 -10.49 -3.52
CA PRO A 175 -0.34 -10.17 -4.94
C PRO A 175 -0.66 -8.73 -5.31
N THR A 176 -1.24 -7.95 -4.41
CA THR A 176 -1.70 -6.57 -4.63
C THR A 176 -0.99 -5.54 -3.75
N THR A 177 -0.04 -5.96 -2.92
CA THR A 177 0.73 -5.03 -2.06
C THR A 177 1.47 -3.99 -2.90
N ALA A 178 1.46 -2.74 -2.45
CA ALA A 178 2.04 -1.58 -3.12
C ALA A 178 1.40 -1.19 -4.48
N LEU A 179 0.20 -1.69 -4.78
CA LEU A 179 -0.60 -1.24 -5.92
C LEU A 179 -1.68 -0.26 -5.47
N ASP A 180 -2.04 0.69 -6.35
CA ASP A 180 -3.22 1.52 -6.12
C ASP A 180 -4.51 0.69 -6.26
N VAL A 181 -5.61 1.18 -5.65
CA VAL A 181 -6.88 0.45 -5.55
C VAL A 181 -7.43 0.00 -6.90
N VAL A 182 -7.25 0.77 -7.98
CA VAL A 182 -7.73 0.40 -9.32
C VAL A 182 -6.89 -0.73 -9.91
N LEU A 183 -5.57 -0.65 -9.79
CA LEU A 183 -4.68 -1.74 -10.22
C LEU A 183 -4.89 -2.98 -9.37
N GLN A 184 -5.10 -2.83 -8.06
CA GLN A 184 -5.44 -3.93 -7.15
C GLN A 184 -6.70 -4.68 -7.62
N ALA A 185 -7.81 -3.97 -7.86
CA ALA A 185 -9.05 -4.56 -8.36
C ALA A 185 -8.81 -5.31 -9.69
N GLN A 186 -8.10 -4.70 -10.64
CA GLN A 186 -7.77 -5.34 -11.91
C GLN A 186 -6.91 -6.61 -11.77
N ILE A 187 -5.99 -6.67 -10.81
CA ILE A 187 -5.20 -7.88 -10.54
C ILE A 187 -6.05 -8.97 -9.89
N LEU A 188 -6.93 -8.61 -8.97
CA LEU A 188 -7.85 -9.56 -8.34
C LEU A 188 -8.84 -10.15 -9.35
N ASP A 189 -9.41 -9.33 -10.24
CA ASP A 189 -10.26 -9.80 -11.32
C ASP A 189 -9.51 -10.73 -12.29
N LEU A 190 -8.29 -10.37 -12.66
CA LEU A 190 -7.43 -11.23 -13.48
C LEU A 190 -7.17 -12.59 -12.82
N LEU A 191 -6.86 -12.61 -11.51
CA LEU A 191 -6.66 -13.86 -10.77
C LEU A 191 -7.95 -14.69 -10.72
N ARG A 192 -9.10 -14.06 -10.47
CA ARG A 192 -10.43 -14.71 -10.48
C ARG A 192 -10.71 -15.35 -11.83
N ASP A 193 -10.52 -14.62 -12.92
CA ASP A 193 -10.71 -15.12 -14.28
C ASP A 193 -9.83 -16.34 -14.57
N LEU A 194 -8.52 -16.26 -14.23
CA LEU A 194 -7.58 -17.36 -14.46
C LEU A 194 -7.94 -18.61 -13.64
N VAL A 195 -8.41 -18.43 -12.39
CA VAL A 195 -8.90 -19.52 -11.55
C VAL A 195 -10.09 -20.21 -12.18
N HIS A 196 -11.10 -19.45 -12.62
CA HIS A 196 -12.30 -19.99 -13.24
C HIS A 196 -12.03 -20.68 -14.58
N GLU A 197 -11.26 -20.04 -15.47
CA GLU A 197 -10.94 -20.57 -16.80
C GLU A 197 -10.20 -21.92 -16.74
N ARG A 198 -9.32 -22.08 -15.76
CA ARG A 198 -8.43 -23.24 -15.65
C ARG A 198 -8.79 -24.20 -14.53
N ARG A 199 -9.81 -23.87 -13.75
CA ARG A 199 -10.23 -24.62 -12.54
C ARG A 199 -9.06 -24.83 -11.57
N MET A 200 -8.20 -23.82 -11.42
CA MET A 200 -7.08 -23.86 -10.47
C MET A 200 -7.59 -23.70 -9.04
N GLY A 201 -6.97 -24.38 -8.05
CA GLY A 201 -7.07 -23.94 -6.66
C GLY A 201 -6.28 -22.66 -6.48
N LEU A 202 -6.75 -21.75 -5.64
CA LEU A 202 -6.01 -20.52 -5.29
C LEU A 202 -5.84 -20.42 -3.77
N MET A 203 -4.60 -20.31 -3.30
CA MET A 203 -4.28 -19.84 -1.95
C MET A 203 -3.97 -18.35 -2.03
N LEU A 204 -4.92 -17.51 -1.61
CA LEU A 204 -4.76 -16.04 -1.60
C LEU A 204 -4.36 -15.59 -0.20
N ILE A 205 -3.12 -15.17 -0.04
CA ILE A 205 -2.62 -14.60 1.20
C ILE A 205 -2.75 -13.09 1.14
N SER A 206 -3.36 -12.49 2.16
CA SER A 206 -3.49 -11.04 2.31
C SER A 206 -3.52 -10.65 3.78
N HIS A 207 -3.10 -9.43 4.09
CA HIS A 207 -3.35 -8.80 5.39
C HIS A 207 -4.68 -8.01 5.39
N ASP A 208 -5.31 -7.82 4.23
CA ASP A 208 -6.56 -7.08 4.08
C ASP A 208 -7.76 -8.05 4.00
N LEU A 209 -8.61 -7.98 5.05
CA LEU A 209 -9.80 -8.81 5.15
C LEU A 209 -10.84 -8.48 4.06
N ALA A 210 -10.93 -7.21 3.61
CA ALA A 210 -11.87 -6.82 2.57
C ALA A 210 -11.51 -7.44 1.22
N VAL A 211 -10.22 -7.50 0.86
CA VAL A 211 -9.71 -8.18 -0.33
C VAL A 211 -10.09 -9.66 -0.33
N VAL A 212 -9.85 -10.33 0.80
CA VAL A 212 -10.15 -11.76 0.93
C VAL A 212 -11.66 -12.00 0.95
N ALA A 213 -12.42 -11.10 1.57
CA ALA A 213 -13.89 -11.15 1.58
C ALA A 213 -14.49 -11.11 0.17
N GLU A 214 -13.91 -10.36 -0.75
CA GLU A 214 -14.38 -10.27 -2.13
C GLU A 214 -14.03 -11.50 -2.98
N MET A 215 -12.89 -12.15 -2.70
CA MET A 215 -12.31 -13.17 -3.58
C MET A 215 -12.57 -14.61 -3.14
N SER A 216 -12.61 -14.87 -1.82
CA SER A 216 -12.42 -16.24 -1.31
C SER A 216 -13.72 -16.97 -1.03
N ASP A 217 -13.78 -18.27 -1.33
CA ASP A 217 -14.88 -19.15 -0.93
C ASP A 217 -14.82 -19.49 0.54
N ARG A 218 -13.59 -19.75 1.04
CA ARG A 218 -13.31 -20.03 2.44
C ARG A 218 -12.19 -19.13 2.94
N ILE A 219 -12.17 -18.84 4.25
CA ILE A 219 -11.20 -17.99 4.91
C ILE A 219 -10.57 -18.75 6.08
N THR A 220 -9.26 -18.58 6.23
CA THR A 220 -8.48 -19.02 7.38
C THR A 220 -7.82 -17.81 8.03
N ILE A 221 -8.11 -17.56 9.30
CA ILE A 221 -7.54 -16.47 10.09
C ILE A 221 -6.36 -17.00 10.90
N MET A 222 -5.18 -16.43 10.68
CA MET A 222 -3.93 -16.83 11.32
C MET A 222 -3.38 -15.74 12.25
N ARG A 223 -2.83 -16.16 13.40
CA ARG A 223 -2.10 -15.28 14.31
C ARG A 223 -1.03 -16.08 15.05
N HIS A 224 0.17 -15.52 15.17
CA HIS A 224 1.30 -16.13 15.94
C HIS A 224 1.58 -17.60 15.61
N GLY A 225 1.43 -17.98 14.34
CA GLY A 225 1.68 -19.33 13.86
C GLY A 225 0.55 -20.33 14.12
N GLU A 226 -0.65 -19.86 14.47
CA GLU A 226 -1.83 -20.69 14.76
C GLU A 226 -3.00 -20.28 13.88
N VAL A 227 -3.88 -21.22 13.55
CA VAL A 227 -5.20 -20.96 12.95
C VAL A 227 -6.18 -20.69 14.07
N LEU A 228 -6.75 -19.49 14.09
CA LEU A 228 -7.70 -19.08 15.13
C LEU A 228 -9.15 -19.31 14.72
N GLU A 229 -9.45 -19.17 13.43
CA GLU A 229 -10.78 -19.37 12.87
C GLU A 229 -10.66 -19.77 11.40
N ALA A 230 -11.44 -20.74 10.96
CA ALA A 230 -11.48 -21.17 9.56
C ALA A 230 -12.89 -21.63 9.19
N GLY A 231 -13.32 -21.38 7.95
CA GLY A 231 -14.63 -21.80 7.46
C GLY A 231 -15.05 -21.10 6.17
N PRO A 232 -16.30 -21.28 5.73
CA PRO A 232 -16.89 -20.53 4.62
C PRO A 232 -16.77 -19.02 4.85
N ALA A 233 -16.39 -18.25 3.82
CA ALA A 233 -16.16 -16.83 3.94
C ALA A 233 -17.37 -16.07 4.51
N ALA A 234 -18.57 -16.40 4.04
CA ALA A 234 -19.80 -15.78 4.55
C ALA A 234 -19.98 -16.00 6.07
N GLU A 235 -19.71 -17.21 6.58
CA GLU A 235 -19.85 -17.55 7.99
C GLU A 235 -18.82 -16.80 8.84
N ILE A 236 -17.54 -16.84 8.46
CA ILE A 236 -16.45 -16.17 9.19
C ILE A 236 -16.68 -14.66 9.28
N LEU A 237 -17.07 -14.04 8.16
CA LEU A 237 -17.26 -12.59 8.10
C LEU A 237 -18.52 -12.11 8.84
N THR A 238 -19.58 -12.93 8.86
CA THR A 238 -20.85 -12.57 9.54
C THR A 238 -20.79 -12.82 11.03
N HIS A 239 -20.27 -13.97 11.48
CA HIS A 239 -20.32 -14.37 12.88
C HIS A 239 -19.09 -13.92 13.68
N GLN A 240 -17.90 -13.88 13.07
CA GLN A 240 -16.66 -13.40 13.70
C GLN A 240 -16.51 -13.98 15.13
N LYS A 241 -16.51 -15.31 15.26
CA LYS A 241 -16.55 -16.00 16.58
C LYS A 241 -15.33 -15.67 17.44
N HIS A 242 -14.15 -15.63 16.82
CA HIS A 242 -12.92 -15.34 17.54
C HIS A 242 -12.73 -13.82 17.76
N PRO A 243 -12.29 -13.36 18.97
CA PRO A 243 -12.07 -11.94 19.25
C PRO A 243 -11.12 -11.24 18.27
N TYR A 244 -10.10 -11.95 17.79
CA TYR A 244 -9.14 -11.43 16.83
C TYR A 244 -9.78 -11.19 15.44
N THR A 245 -10.69 -12.07 14.99
CA THR A 245 -11.44 -11.86 13.75
C THR A 245 -12.29 -10.59 13.84
N LYS A 246 -12.97 -10.37 14.98
CA LYS A 246 -13.70 -9.13 15.26
C LYS A 246 -12.79 -7.90 15.21
N GLN A 247 -11.60 -8.01 15.81
CA GLN A 247 -10.60 -6.93 15.82
C GLN A 247 -10.14 -6.60 14.39
N LEU A 248 -9.86 -7.61 13.54
CA LEU A 248 -9.47 -7.41 12.14
C LEU A 248 -10.59 -6.76 11.32
N ALA A 249 -11.83 -7.25 11.47
CA ALA A 249 -12.99 -6.68 10.76
C ALA A 249 -13.24 -5.23 11.18
N HIS A 250 -13.21 -4.94 12.47
CA HIS A 250 -13.34 -3.57 12.98
C HIS A 250 -12.21 -2.66 12.51
N ALA A 251 -10.97 -3.15 12.49
CA ALA A 251 -9.82 -2.38 12.03
C ALA A 251 -9.88 -2.07 10.53
N SER A 252 -10.50 -2.93 9.71
CA SER A 252 -10.68 -2.71 8.26
C SER A 252 -11.64 -1.56 7.94
N THR A 253 -12.58 -1.26 8.87
CA THR A 253 -13.58 -0.17 8.72
C THR A 253 -13.37 0.95 9.76
N HIS A 254 -12.20 0.98 10.39
CA HIS A 254 -11.92 1.87 11.51
C HIS A 254 -11.95 3.35 11.11
N VAL A 255 -12.72 4.13 11.87
CA VAL A 255 -12.71 5.59 11.84
C VAL A 255 -12.40 6.09 13.26
N PRO A 256 -11.41 6.95 13.48
CA PRO A 256 -11.05 7.47 14.79
C PRO A 256 -12.23 8.10 15.54
N GLU A 257 -12.36 7.83 16.84
CA GLU A 257 -13.47 8.34 17.66
C GLU A 257 -13.56 9.87 17.69
N LEU A 258 -12.41 10.54 17.70
CA LEU A 258 -12.34 12.01 17.65
C LEU A 258 -12.95 12.61 16.37
N ARG A 259 -13.05 11.81 15.30
CA ARG A 259 -13.72 12.19 14.04
C ARG A 259 -15.21 11.84 14.02
N ARG A 260 -15.66 10.95 14.90
CA ARG A 260 -17.08 10.59 15.03
C ARG A 260 -17.87 11.62 15.84
N ALA A 261 -17.21 12.40 16.68
CA ALA A 261 -17.87 13.50 17.40
C ALA A 261 -18.37 14.52 16.36
N PRO A 262 -19.67 14.90 16.37
CA PRO A 262 -20.14 15.96 15.49
C PRO A 262 -19.32 17.21 15.81
N ALA A 263 -18.74 17.82 14.78
CA ALA A 263 -18.11 19.13 14.91
C ALA A 263 -19.12 20.04 15.62
N SER A 264 -18.74 20.59 16.77
CA SER A 264 -19.61 21.56 17.48
C SER A 264 -20.02 22.60 16.44
N PRO A 265 -21.32 22.88 16.28
CA PRO A 265 -21.77 23.85 15.30
C PRO A 265 -21.15 25.19 15.68
N LEU A 266 -20.19 25.64 14.89
CA LEU A 266 -19.80 27.04 14.89
C LEU A 266 -21.09 27.80 14.56
N VAL A 267 -21.49 28.65 15.48
CA VAL A 267 -22.73 29.42 15.47
C VAL A 267 -22.93 30.08 14.11
N GLY A 268 -23.97 29.66 13.37
CA GLY A 268 -24.57 30.40 12.26
C GLY A 268 -24.22 29.91 10.85
N GLU A 269 -24.67 28.75 10.44
CA GLU A 269 -24.70 28.40 9.02
C GLU A 269 -26.09 27.90 8.57
N ALA A 270 -26.65 28.59 7.61
CA ALA A 270 -27.82 28.20 6.81
C ALA A 270 -27.44 27.02 5.89
N ALA A 271 -28.42 26.19 5.54
CA ALA A 271 -28.26 25.00 4.71
C ALA A 271 -27.51 25.30 3.38
N PRO A 272 -26.58 24.44 2.94
CA PRO A 272 -25.78 24.67 1.74
C PRO A 272 -26.61 24.55 0.48
N GLN A 273 -26.56 25.61 -0.34
CA GLN A 273 -27.02 25.58 -1.74
C GLN A 273 -25.92 24.96 -2.63
N PRO A 274 -26.24 24.27 -3.74
CA PRO A 274 -25.26 23.70 -4.65
C PRO A 274 -24.43 24.83 -5.30
N ARG A 275 -23.11 24.72 -5.18
CA ARG A 275 -22.16 25.70 -5.74
C ARG A 275 -21.86 25.41 -7.20
N VAL A 276 -21.94 26.44 -8.00
CA VAL A 276 -21.50 26.52 -9.39
C VAL A 276 -19.97 26.70 -9.41
N GLU A 277 -19.29 26.12 -10.40
CA GLU A 277 -17.85 26.22 -10.63
C GLU A 277 -17.32 27.65 -10.57
N GLY A 278 -16.26 27.90 -9.82
CA GLY A 278 -15.39 29.06 -9.97
C GLY A 278 -15.30 30.08 -8.83
N GLU A 279 -16.01 29.94 -7.70
CA GLU A 279 -15.85 30.91 -6.61
C GLU A 279 -15.04 30.38 -5.40
N PRO A 280 -14.01 31.13 -4.92
CA PRO A 280 -13.30 30.80 -3.69
C PRO A 280 -14.24 30.95 -2.49
N ALA A 281 -14.10 30.09 -1.49
CA ALA A 281 -14.89 30.10 -0.27
C ALA A 281 -14.78 31.45 0.45
N ALA A 282 -15.82 32.26 0.36
CA ALA A 282 -15.95 33.48 1.16
C ALA A 282 -16.30 33.12 2.61
N GLY A 283 -15.36 33.35 3.57
CA GLY A 283 -15.71 33.20 4.98
C GLY A 283 -14.61 33.14 6.01
N SER A 284 -13.32 33.09 5.68
CA SER A 284 -12.27 33.31 6.69
C SER A 284 -11.46 34.57 6.32
N THR A 285 -11.39 35.52 7.23
CA THR A 285 -10.59 36.75 7.11
C THR A 285 -9.09 36.51 7.25
N GLU A 286 -8.68 35.29 7.59
CA GLU A 286 -7.27 34.91 7.72
C GLU A 286 -6.74 34.27 6.44
N PRO A 287 -5.50 34.62 6.02
CA PRO A 287 -4.89 34.00 4.85
C PRO A 287 -4.68 32.49 5.09
N PRO A 288 -4.85 31.66 4.04
CA PRO A 288 -4.67 30.21 4.18
C PRO A 288 -3.24 29.86 4.63
N LEU A 289 -3.11 28.75 5.36
CA LEU A 289 -1.82 28.21 5.80
C LEU A 289 -0.94 27.87 4.60
N LEU A 290 -1.50 27.15 3.63
CA LEU A 290 -0.89 26.80 2.35
C LEU A 290 -1.79 27.25 1.22
N SER A 291 -1.23 27.97 0.23
CA SER A 291 -1.91 28.33 -1.02
C SER A 291 -1.11 27.83 -2.21
N VAL A 292 -1.73 27.04 -3.04
CA VAL A 292 -1.19 26.50 -4.30
C VAL A 292 -2.00 27.11 -5.42
N LEU A 293 -1.34 27.81 -6.37
CA LEU A 293 -2.03 28.54 -7.43
C LEU A 293 -1.40 28.21 -8.79
N ASP A 294 -2.20 27.61 -9.65
CA ASP A 294 -1.92 27.35 -11.07
C ASP A 294 -0.57 26.62 -11.31
N VAL A 295 -0.29 25.66 -10.44
CA VAL A 295 1.01 24.96 -10.42
C VAL A 295 1.09 23.95 -11.56
N VAL A 296 2.14 24.08 -12.38
CA VAL A 296 2.46 23.19 -13.50
C VAL A 296 3.85 22.59 -13.31
N LYS A 297 4.01 21.30 -13.63
CA LYS A 297 5.29 20.63 -13.66
C LYS A 297 5.45 19.81 -14.93
N ASP A 298 6.42 20.22 -15.74
CA ASP A 298 6.86 19.49 -16.94
C ASP A 298 8.23 18.86 -16.68
N TYR A 299 8.37 17.58 -17.02
CA TYR A 299 9.66 16.87 -17.07
C TYR A 299 10.14 16.73 -18.50
N PRO A 300 11.46 16.80 -18.78
CA PRO A 300 11.98 16.59 -20.11
C PRO A 300 11.65 15.17 -20.57
N GLY A 301 11.09 15.04 -21.76
CA GLY A 301 10.76 13.74 -22.35
C GLY A 301 12.01 12.92 -22.69
N ARG A 302 11.85 11.61 -22.86
CA ARG A 302 12.93 10.73 -23.30
C ARG A 302 13.21 10.93 -24.80
N ARG A 303 14.47 11.15 -25.18
CA ARG A 303 14.87 11.14 -26.58
C ARG A 303 14.73 9.73 -27.15
N THR A 304 13.86 9.55 -28.11
CA THR A 304 13.69 8.27 -28.84
C THR A 304 14.58 8.16 -30.05
N SER A 305 15.11 9.30 -30.55
CA SER A 305 16.04 9.38 -31.69
C SER A 305 16.96 10.60 -31.55
N LEU A 306 18.13 10.57 -32.20
CA LEU A 306 19.09 11.69 -32.25
C LEU A 306 18.46 12.98 -32.81
N PHE A 307 17.43 12.86 -33.62
CA PHE A 307 16.76 13.98 -34.33
C PHE A 307 15.35 14.30 -33.77
N SER A 308 14.83 13.52 -32.82
CA SER A 308 13.52 13.83 -32.20
C SER A 308 13.67 14.86 -31.08
N ARG A 309 12.82 15.91 -31.08
CA ARG A 309 12.58 16.73 -29.88
C ARG A 309 11.67 15.91 -28.99
N PRO A 310 12.12 15.54 -27.77
CA PRO A 310 11.27 14.81 -26.85
C PRO A 310 10.12 15.72 -26.43
N GLU A 311 8.87 15.25 -26.51
CA GLU A 311 7.75 15.94 -25.92
C GLU A 311 7.88 15.92 -24.40
N PRO A 312 7.75 17.06 -23.72
CA PRO A 312 7.80 17.10 -22.26
C PRO A 312 6.63 16.29 -21.67
N PHE A 313 6.90 15.55 -20.62
CA PHE A 313 5.87 14.86 -19.86
C PHE A 313 5.32 15.81 -18.77
N ARG A 314 4.04 16.18 -18.87
CA ARG A 314 3.38 17.02 -17.91
C ARG A 314 2.87 16.19 -16.74
N ALA A 315 3.53 16.33 -15.59
CA ALA A 315 3.21 15.56 -14.39
C ALA A 315 2.17 16.24 -13.49
N VAL A 316 2.11 17.59 -13.52
CA VAL A 316 1.11 18.41 -12.81
C VAL A 316 0.69 19.51 -13.75
N ASP A 317 -0.62 19.76 -13.86
CA ASP A 317 -1.23 20.64 -14.86
C ASP A 317 -2.28 21.56 -14.23
N GLY A 318 -1.87 22.80 -13.89
CA GLY A 318 -2.75 23.86 -13.44
C GLY A 318 -3.43 23.61 -12.09
N VAL A 319 -2.73 22.96 -11.14
CA VAL A 319 -3.31 22.62 -9.83
C VAL A 319 -3.42 23.85 -8.94
N SER A 320 -4.65 24.09 -8.40
CA SER A 320 -4.95 25.19 -7.47
C SER A 320 -5.80 24.71 -6.30
N PHE A 321 -5.36 25.01 -5.06
CA PHE A 321 -6.12 24.79 -3.83
C PHE A 321 -5.53 25.55 -2.65
N ASP A 322 -6.36 25.75 -1.63
CA ASP A 322 -5.95 26.30 -0.33
C ASP A 322 -6.15 25.26 0.77
N LEU A 323 -5.30 25.34 1.80
CA LEU A 323 -5.41 24.54 3.04
C LEU A 323 -5.25 25.46 4.23
N ASN A 324 -6.20 25.39 5.17
CA ASN A 324 -6.25 26.24 6.35
C ASN A 324 -5.55 25.61 7.56
N GLU A 325 -5.27 26.40 8.60
CA GLU A 325 -4.72 25.87 9.85
C GLU A 325 -5.68 24.85 10.47
N GLY A 326 -5.13 23.73 10.96
CA GLY A 326 -5.89 22.64 11.56
C GLY A 326 -6.74 21.80 10.60
N GLN A 327 -6.88 22.19 9.33
CA GLN A 327 -7.62 21.44 8.32
C GLN A 327 -6.85 20.22 7.86
N SER A 328 -7.57 19.15 7.53
CA SER A 328 -7.01 17.95 6.91
C SER A 328 -7.62 17.70 5.53
N ILE A 329 -6.76 17.61 4.51
CA ILE A 329 -7.16 17.34 3.13
C ILE A 329 -6.49 16.07 2.64
N ALA A 330 -7.25 15.15 2.02
CA ALA A 330 -6.70 14.03 1.28
C ALA A 330 -6.46 14.41 -0.20
N LEU A 331 -5.33 14.00 -0.74
CA LEU A 331 -5.05 13.96 -2.16
C LEU A 331 -5.05 12.50 -2.62
N VAL A 332 -6.11 12.08 -3.30
CA VAL A 332 -6.29 10.71 -3.78
C VAL A 332 -6.19 10.62 -5.29
N GLY A 333 -5.86 9.44 -5.82
CA GLY A 333 -5.76 9.21 -7.26
C GLY A 333 -4.88 8.01 -7.56
N ARG A 334 -4.88 7.58 -8.83
CA ARG A 334 -4.09 6.44 -9.31
C ARG A 334 -2.57 6.69 -9.18
N SER A 335 -1.80 5.60 -9.13
CA SER A 335 -0.33 5.70 -9.17
C SER A 335 0.13 6.40 -10.46
N GLY A 336 1.06 7.35 -10.29
CA GLY A 336 1.61 8.13 -11.42
C GLY A 336 0.78 9.33 -11.88
N CYS A 337 -0.36 9.66 -11.24
CA CYS A 337 -1.18 10.83 -11.62
C CYS A 337 -0.59 12.20 -11.16
N GLY A 338 0.56 12.22 -10.48
CA GLY A 338 1.24 13.47 -10.10
C GLY A 338 1.26 13.79 -8.59
N LYS A 339 0.61 13.02 -7.71
CA LYS A 339 0.49 13.30 -6.25
C LYS A 339 1.84 13.56 -5.56
N SER A 340 2.78 12.63 -5.66
CA SER A 340 4.10 12.77 -5.02
C SER A 340 4.94 13.87 -5.68
N THR A 341 4.72 14.18 -6.97
CA THR A 341 5.33 15.34 -7.63
C THR A 341 4.83 16.64 -7.02
N LEU A 342 3.52 16.77 -6.83
CA LEU A 342 2.90 17.93 -6.19
C LEU A 342 3.39 18.08 -4.73
N ALA A 343 3.46 16.97 -3.97
CA ALA A 343 4.00 16.97 -2.61
C ALA A 343 5.44 17.50 -2.55
N ARG A 344 6.30 17.04 -3.46
CA ARG A 344 7.72 17.49 -3.51
C ARG A 344 7.84 18.98 -3.82
N MET A 345 6.96 19.52 -4.66
CA MET A 345 6.92 20.97 -4.94
C MET A 345 6.43 21.77 -3.74
N ILE A 346 5.39 21.31 -3.04
CA ILE A 346 4.88 21.91 -1.79
C ILE A 346 5.99 21.93 -0.72
N LEU A 347 6.74 20.82 -0.59
CA LEU A 347 7.88 20.72 0.34
C LEU A 347 9.12 21.52 -0.10
N ALA A 348 9.04 22.24 -1.23
CA ALA A 348 10.16 22.93 -1.86
C ALA A 348 11.39 22.02 -2.08
N LEU A 349 11.15 20.73 -2.37
CA LEU A 349 12.15 19.72 -2.76
C LEU A 349 12.33 19.67 -4.29
N ASP A 350 11.36 20.16 -5.04
CA ASP A 350 11.38 20.31 -6.49
C ASP A 350 10.75 21.66 -6.85
N ARG A 351 11.10 22.20 -8.03
CA ARG A 351 10.54 23.46 -8.52
C ARG A 351 9.49 23.19 -9.58
N PRO A 352 8.32 23.84 -9.53
CA PRO A 352 7.36 23.80 -10.63
C PRO A 352 7.93 24.50 -11.88
N THR A 353 7.32 24.23 -13.02
CA THR A 353 7.60 24.92 -14.28
C THR A 353 6.94 26.31 -14.29
N SER A 354 5.75 26.42 -13.70
CA SER A 354 5.01 27.68 -13.49
C SER A 354 4.07 27.57 -12.31
N GLY A 355 3.45 28.69 -11.91
CA GLY A 355 2.52 28.78 -10.79
C GLY A 355 3.18 29.31 -9.52
N SER A 356 2.45 29.33 -8.41
CA SER A 356 2.88 29.88 -7.11
C SER A 356 2.51 28.92 -5.98
N ILE A 357 3.41 28.76 -5.01
CA ILE A 357 3.16 28.01 -3.77
C ILE A 357 3.56 28.89 -2.59
N ARG A 358 2.59 29.20 -1.74
CA ARG A 358 2.80 30.06 -0.56
C ARG A 358 2.50 29.30 0.72
N LEU A 359 3.41 29.39 1.68
CA LEU A 359 3.22 28.90 3.04
C LEU A 359 3.24 30.09 4.01
N LEU A 360 2.19 30.21 4.84
CA LEU A 360 2.05 31.36 5.75
C LEU A 360 2.20 32.71 5.02
N GLY A 361 1.61 32.82 3.82
CA GLY A 361 1.70 34.00 2.95
C GLY A 361 3.04 34.21 2.25
N ASN A 362 4.06 33.38 2.54
CA ASN A 362 5.39 33.49 1.94
C ASN A 362 5.52 32.60 0.70
N GLU A 363 5.91 33.19 -0.43
CA GLU A 363 6.24 32.44 -1.64
C GLU A 363 7.43 31.49 -1.37
N LEU A 364 7.33 30.22 -1.80
CA LEU A 364 8.39 29.22 -1.59
C LEU A 364 9.39 29.17 -2.74
N LEU A 365 8.96 29.47 -3.96
CA LEU A 365 9.67 29.11 -5.19
C LEU A 365 10.88 29.98 -5.49
N ASP A 366 10.84 31.25 -5.09
CA ASP A 366 11.89 32.24 -5.35
C ASP A 366 12.94 32.33 -4.24
N LYS A 367 12.83 31.44 -3.23
CA LYS A 367 13.70 31.50 -2.05
C LYS A 367 14.95 30.64 -2.21
N SER A 368 16.05 31.16 -1.68
CA SER A 368 17.29 30.39 -1.47
C SER A 368 17.15 29.43 -0.28
N GLU A 369 18.02 28.42 -0.18
CA GLU A 369 18.03 27.45 0.93
C GLU A 369 18.03 28.11 2.34
N PRO A 370 18.83 29.14 2.61
CA PRO A 370 18.78 29.85 3.90
C PRO A 370 17.42 30.49 4.18
N GLN A 371 16.74 31.01 3.15
CA GLN A 371 15.42 31.63 3.27
C GLN A 371 14.27 30.60 3.42
N LEU A 372 14.43 29.40 2.87
CA LEU A 372 13.49 28.29 3.04
C LEU A 372 13.55 27.63 4.43
N ARG A 373 14.69 27.72 5.10
CA ARG A 373 14.91 27.07 6.39
C ARG A 373 13.86 27.41 7.46
N PRO A 374 13.50 28.70 7.75
CA PRO A 374 12.46 29.03 8.71
C PRO A 374 11.06 28.58 8.27
N LEU A 375 10.79 28.50 6.94
CA LEU A 375 9.52 28.00 6.41
C LEU A 375 9.42 26.48 6.56
N ARG A 376 10.49 25.74 6.25
CA ARG A 376 10.54 24.28 6.44
C ARG A 376 10.39 23.85 7.89
N ARG A 377 10.71 24.70 8.87
CA ARG A 377 10.39 24.46 10.27
C ARG A 377 8.90 24.29 10.51
N ASN A 378 8.07 25.06 9.80
CA ASN A 378 6.61 25.03 9.91
C ASN A 378 5.97 23.96 9.04
N MET A 379 6.72 23.29 8.18
CA MET A 379 6.26 22.26 7.25
C MET A 379 7.17 21.04 7.32
N GLN A 380 6.63 19.90 7.67
CA GLN A 380 7.36 18.65 7.80
C GLN A 380 6.73 17.56 6.96
N VAL A 381 7.43 16.45 6.78
CA VAL A 381 7.00 15.32 5.96
C VAL A 381 7.07 14.01 6.73
N VAL A 382 6.05 13.17 6.53
CA VAL A 382 6.06 11.76 6.89
C VAL A 382 6.05 10.96 5.59
N PHE A 383 7.14 10.22 5.33
CA PHE A 383 7.32 9.46 4.08
C PHE A 383 6.65 8.09 4.14
N GLN A 384 6.36 7.53 2.97
CA GLN A 384 5.75 6.23 2.74
C GLN A 384 6.56 5.07 3.35
N ASP A 385 7.90 5.09 3.18
CA ASP A 385 8.79 4.04 3.69
C ASP A 385 9.58 4.53 4.91
N PRO A 386 9.17 4.11 6.13
CA PRO A 386 9.91 4.45 7.33
C PRO A 386 11.29 3.76 7.41
N TYR A 387 11.49 2.62 6.70
CA TYR A 387 12.78 1.93 6.65
C TYR A 387 13.82 2.74 5.86
N GLY A 388 13.47 3.14 4.63
CA GLY A 388 14.34 3.91 3.75
C GLY A 388 14.57 5.33 4.24
N SER A 389 13.68 5.87 5.09
CA SER A 389 13.76 7.24 5.59
C SER A 389 14.75 7.42 6.75
N PHE A 390 15.24 6.33 7.37
CA PHE A 390 16.17 6.38 8.50
C PHE A 390 17.53 5.80 8.14
N ASN A 391 18.59 6.47 8.57
CA ASN A 391 19.93 5.87 8.53
C ASN A 391 20.04 4.79 9.62
N PRO A 392 20.19 3.49 9.27
CA PRO A 392 20.19 2.39 10.24
C PRO A 392 21.38 2.42 11.22
N ARG A 393 22.41 3.21 10.92
CA ARG A 393 23.59 3.37 11.76
C ARG A 393 23.47 4.45 12.82
N HIS A 394 22.36 5.22 12.81
CA HIS A 394 22.11 6.28 13.77
C HIS A 394 21.11 5.82 14.82
N LYS A 395 21.35 6.22 16.07
CA LYS A 395 20.38 6.06 17.16
C LYS A 395 19.15 6.95 16.95
N VAL A 396 18.04 6.56 17.54
CA VAL A 396 16.76 7.29 17.49
C VAL A 396 16.92 8.74 17.97
N GLU A 397 17.71 9.01 19.03
CA GLU A 397 18.00 10.40 19.47
C GLU A 397 18.45 11.28 18.30
N ARG A 398 19.41 10.81 17.49
CA ARG A 398 19.95 11.55 16.36
C ARG A 398 18.93 11.71 15.25
N LEU A 399 18.19 10.63 14.93
CA LEU A 399 17.21 10.61 13.84
C LEU A 399 16.03 11.53 14.12
N VAL A 400 15.45 11.46 15.33
CA VAL A 400 14.33 12.31 15.72
C VAL A 400 14.77 13.78 15.87
N SER A 401 16.00 14.04 16.36
CA SER A 401 16.51 15.41 16.52
C SER A 401 16.99 16.06 15.22
N GLU A 402 17.02 15.33 14.09
CA GLU A 402 17.54 15.85 12.83
C GLU A 402 16.89 17.17 12.39
N PRO A 403 15.55 17.35 12.42
CA PRO A 403 14.93 18.61 12.00
C PRO A 403 15.23 19.81 12.90
N LEU A 404 15.80 19.61 14.07
CA LEU A 404 16.20 20.73 14.95
C LEU A 404 17.30 21.62 14.34
N HIS A 405 17.96 21.19 13.24
CA HIS A 405 18.86 22.05 12.48
C HIS A 405 18.14 23.23 11.80
N LEU A 406 16.81 23.13 11.64
CA LEU A 406 15.98 24.20 11.07
C LEU A 406 15.74 25.36 12.05
N LEU A 407 16.00 25.17 13.33
CA LEU A 407 15.88 26.22 14.33
C LEU A 407 16.97 27.28 14.12
N GLU A 408 16.68 28.52 14.47
CA GLU A 408 17.64 29.63 14.42
C GLU A 408 18.84 29.35 15.33
N THR A 409 18.56 28.90 16.56
CA THR A 409 19.56 28.49 17.52
C THR A 409 19.46 26.98 17.75
N ARG A 410 20.57 26.27 17.56
CA ARG A 410 20.61 24.83 17.84
C ARG A 410 20.50 24.61 19.35
N PRO A 411 19.59 23.75 19.80
CA PRO A 411 19.46 23.45 21.23
C PRO A 411 20.72 22.75 21.75
N GLU A 412 21.07 23.04 22.99
CA GLU A 412 22.12 22.32 23.70
C GLU A 412 21.77 20.84 23.86
N ARG A 413 22.77 19.99 24.16
CA ARG A 413 22.59 18.54 24.25
C ARG A 413 21.47 18.12 25.22
N ARG A 414 21.38 18.80 26.38
CA ARG A 414 20.33 18.50 27.36
C ARG A 414 18.94 18.83 26.83
N GLU A 415 18.75 20.05 26.34
CA GLU A 415 17.50 20.51 25.75
C GLU A 415 17.07 19.66 24.55
N ARG A 416 18.05 19.30 23.69
CA ARG A 416 17.78 18.39 22.56
C ARG A 416 17.23 17.05 23.03
N ARG A 417 17.81 16.43 24.07
CA ARG A 417 17.33 15.16 24.63
C ARG A 417 15.95 15.31 25.27
N GLU A 418 15.68 16.40 25.96
CA GLU A 418 14.37 16.70 26.53
C GLU A 418 13.30 16.82 25.42
N ARG A 419 13.60 17.52 24.31
CA ARG A 419 12.72 17.65 23.16
C ARG A 419 12.48 16.30 22.46
N VAL A 420 13.51 15.46 22.29
CA VAL A 420 13.37 14.12 21.74
C VAL A 420 12.50 13.25 22.63
N ALA A 421 12.72 13.27 23.96
CA ALA A 421 11.91 12.52 24.92
C ALA A 421 10.42 12.92 24.85
N ALA A 422 10.15 14.22 24.76
CA ALA A 422 8.79 14.74 24.62
C ALA A 422 8.14 14.29 23.28
N ALA A 423 8.86 14.38 22.16
CA ALA A 423 8.37 13.96 20.86
C ALA A 423 8.08 12.44 20.80
N LEU A 424 8.92 11.61 21.44
CA LEU A 424 8.68 10.17 21.55
C LEU A 424 7.44 9.87 22.40
N ALA A 425 7.28 10.54 23.53
CA ALA A 425 6.10 10.38 24.40
C ALA A 425 4.80 10.77 23.69
N GLU A 426 4.81 11.81 22.85
CA GLU A 426 3.64 12.26 22.08
C GLU A 426 3.13 11.21 21.10
N VAL A 427 4.01 10.36 20.60
CA VAL A 427 3.64 9.26 19.69
C VAL A 427 3.48 7.91 20.41
N GLY A 428 3.50 7.90 21.74
CA GLY A 428 3.33 6.69 22.56
C GLY A 428 4.56 5.77 22.58
N LEU A 429 5.76 6.34 22.40
CA LEU A 429 7.03 5.65 22.59
C LEU A 429 7.68 6.09 23.91
N GLU A 430 8.55 5.25 24.46
CA GLU A 430 9.22 5.56 25.72
C GLU A 430 10.45 6.47 25.50
N PRO A 431 10.72 7.42 26.40
CA PRO A 431 11.92 8.27 26.34
C PRO A 431 13.24 7.48 26.23
N ARG A 432 13.32 6.29 26.87
CA ARG A 432 14.50 5.40 26.78
C ARG A 432 14.75 4.84 25.37
N ASP A 433 13.74 4.81 24.52
CA ASP A 433 13.85 4.33 23.15
C ASP A 433 14.78 5.19 22.29
N MET A 434 15.14 6.41 22.74
CA MET A 434 16.11 7.27 22.07
C MET A 434 17.51 6.65 21.94
N GLU A 435 17.85 5.67 22.79
CA GLU A 435 19.16 4.98 22.77
C GLU A 435 19.21 3.80 21.80
N LYS A 436 18.07 3.34 21.30
CA LYS A 436 17.94 2.22 20.37
C LYS A 436 18.23 2.64 18.92
N TYR A 437 18.39 1.63 18.06
CA TYR A 437 18.50 1.79 16.61
C TYR A 437 17.19 1.46 15.90
N PRO A 438 16.93 1.97 14.68
CA PRO A 438 15.67 1.75 13.95
C PRO A 438 15.33 0.27 13.74
N HIS A 439 16.33 -0.60 13.55
CA HIS A 439 16.11 -2.03 13.32
C HIS A 439 15.58 -2.79 14.55
N GLU A 440 15.66 -2.19 15.75
CA GLU A 440 15.12 -2.77 16.99
C GLU A 440 13.61 -2.50 17.17
N PHE A 441 12.97 -1.80 16.22
CA PHE A 441 11.56 -1.43 16.29
C PHE A 441 10.72 -2.18 15.24
N SER A 442 9.45 -2.47 15.58
CA SER A 442 8.46 -2.96 14.63
C SER A 442 8.11 -1.90 13.56
N GLY A 443 7.44 -2.30 12.47
CA GLY A 443 6.99 -1.39 11.42
C GLY A 443 6.16 -0.21 11.95
N GLY A 444 5.16 -0.48 12.78
CA GLY A 444 4.33 0.55 13.40
C GLY A 444 5.08 1.47 14.37
N GLN A 445 6.03 0.92 15.13
CA GLN A 445 6.89 1.74 15.99
C GLN A 445 7.82 2.64 15.17
N ARG A 446 8.35 2.17 14.03
CA ARG A 446 9.14 3.01 13.11
C ARG A 446 8.31 4.13 12.50
N GLN A 447 7.04 3.83 12.17
CA GLN A 447 6.13 4.87 11.71
C GLN A 447 5.90 5.94 12.79
N ARG A 448 5.71 5.54 14.05
CA ARG A 448 5.66 6.47 15.19
C ARG A 448 6.94 7.30 15.32
N LEU A 449 8.13 6.71 15.10
CA LEU A 449 9.40 7.45 15.06
C LEU A 449 9.44 8.48 13.93
N SER A 450 8.92 8.14 12.74
CA SER A 450 8.82 9.08 11.61
C SER A 450 7.91 10.26 11.94
N ILE A 451 6.78 10.01 12.61
CA ILE A 451 5.86 11.04 13.09
C ILE A 451 6.54 11.90 14.18
N ALA A 452 7.23 11.29 15.16
CA ALA A 452 7.97 12.01 16.19
C ALA A 452 9.03 12.95 15.59
N ARG A 453 9.76 12.49 14.56
CA ARG A 453 10.73 13.31 13.80
C ARG A 453 10.05 14.51 13.15
N ALA A 454 8.88 14.32 12.55
CA ALA A 454 8.12 15.41 11.94
C ALA A 454 7.60 16.41 13.00
N LEU A 455 7.18 15.95 14.18
CA LEU A 455 6.59 16.79 15.23
C LEU A 455 7.59 17.61 16.03
N ILE A 456 8.88 17.25 16.06
CA ILE A 456 9.87 17.83 16.98
C ILE A 456 10.07 19.34 16.79
N THR A 457 9.79 19.87 15.60
CA THR A 457 9.85 21.31 15.29
C THR A 457 8.54 22.03 15.60
N ARG A 458 7.47 21.33 16.01
CA ARG A 458 6.12 21.87 16.17
C ARG A 458 5.61 22.50 14.87
N PRO A 459 5.52 21.74 13.77
CA PRO A 459 5.12 22.27 12.48
C PRO A 459 3.64 22.64 12.48
N LYS A 460 3.25 23.57 11.60
CA LYS A 460 1.84 23.90 11.33
C LYS A 460 1.23 22.98 10.26
N LEU A 461 2.08 22.48 9.34
CA LEU A 461 1.69 21.57 8.25
C LEU A 461 2.53 20.30 8.27
N ILE A 462 1.88 19.16 8.15
CA ILE A 462 2.53 17.88 7.82
C ILE A 462 2.00 17.38 6.48
N VAL A 463 2.90 17.15 5.53
CA VAL A 463 2.62 16.41 4.31
C VAL A 463 2.89 14.95 4.59
N ALA A 464 1.84 14.13 4.56
CA ALA A 464 1.92 12.70 4.84
C ALA A 464 1.75 11.92 3.52
N ASP A 465 2.87 11.43 2.97
CA ASP A 465 2.88 10.69 1.70
C ASP A 465 2.77 9.19 1.99
N GLU A 466 1.56 8.64 1.81
CA GLU A 466 1.19 7.24 2.07
C GLU A 466 1.65 6.70 3.44
N PRO A 467 1.36 7.40 4.54
CA PRO A 467 2.00 7.13 5.84
C PRO A 467 1.59 5.80 6.49
N VAL A 468 0.62 5.08 5.94
CA VAL A 468 0.09 3.82 6.51
C VAL A 468 0.01 2.67 5.49
N SER A 469 0.46 2.87 4.24
CA SER A 469 0.30 1.89 3.15
C SER A 469 1.04 0.57 3.37
N ALA A 470 2.15 0.58 4.11
CA ALA A 470 2.97 -0.60 4.40
C ALA A 470 2.68 -1.23 5.78
N LEU A 471 1.57 -0.84 6.44
CA LEU A 471 1.23 -1.30 7.77
C LEU A 471 0.06 -2.29 7.76
N ASP A 472 0.14 -3.28 8.64
CA ASP A 472 -0.99 -4.16 8.93
C ASP A 472 -2.22 -3.37 9.38
N VAL A 473 -3.41 -3.89 9.09
CA VAL A 473 -4.70 -3.21 9.29
C VAL A 473 -4.89 -2.71 10.73
N SER A 474 -4.52 -3.52 11.75
CA SER A 474 -4.65 -3.12 13.16
C SER A 474 -3.66 -2.03 13.57
N ILE A 475 -2.44 -2.06 13.03
CA ILE A 475 -1.44 -1.01 13.27
C ILE A 475 -1.83 0.27 12.53
N ARG A 476 -2.37 0.15 11.30
CA ARG A 476 -2.93 1.26 10.52
C ARG A 476 -3.96 2.04 11.34
N ALA A 477 -4.94 1.35 11.94
CA ALA A 477 -5.95 1.97 12.80
C ALA A 477 -5.32 2.80 13.93
N GLN A 478 -4.34 2.24 14.66
CA GLN A 478 -3.64 2.95 15.74
C GLN A 478 -2.87 4.19 15.28
N ILE A 479 -2.30 4.16 14.06
CA ILE A 479 -1.59 5.32 13.50
C ILE A 479 -2.58 6.39 13.05
N LEU A 480 -3.75 6.00 12.52
CA LEU A 480 -4.82 6.95 12.19
C LEU A 480 -5.38 7.63 13.44
N ASP A 481 -5.60 6.88 14.53
CA ASP A 481 -5.98 7.45 15.83
C ASP A 481 -4.94 8.47 16.33
N LEU A 482 -3.64 8.14 16.19
CA LEU A 482 -2.56 9.05 16.55
C LEU A 482 -2.59 10.35 15.72
N PHE A 483 -2.78 10.27 14.40
CA PHE A 483 -2.90 11.46 13.55
C PHE A 483 -4.12 12.32 13.92
N ALA A 484 -5.28 11.69 14.21
CA ALA A 484 -6.49 12.40 14.63
C ALA A 484 -6.28 13.11 15.99
N ASP A 485 -5.64 12.44 16.96
CA ASP A 485 -5.30 13.02 18.25
C ASP A 485 -4.33 14.20 18.13
N LEU A 486 -3.29 14.05 17.31
CA LEU A 486 -2.33 15.13 17.07
C LEU A 486 -2.97 16.34 16.35
N ASN A 487 -3.86 16.12 15.38
CA ASN A 487 -4.62 17.20 14.76
C ASN A 487 -5.46 17.96 15.80
N HIS A 488 -6.21 17.22 16.62
CA HIS A 488 -7.09 17.81 17.63
C HIS A 488 -6.31 18.57 18.73
N ARG A 489 -5.23 17.98 19.27
CA ARG A 489 -4.48 18.57 20.39
C ARG A 489 -3.50 19.67 19.96
N LEU A 490 -2.87 19.53 18.81
CA LEU A 490 -1.79 20.43 18.38
C LEU A 490 -2.23 21.38 17.26
N GLY A 491 -3.41 21.23 16.69
CA GLY A 491 -3.89 22.04 15.58
C GLY A 491 -3.06 21.90 14.29
N VAL A 492 -2.35 20.77 14.11
CA VAL A 492 -1.53 20.54 12.92
C VAL A 492 -2.42 20.28 11.73
N ALA A 493 -2.25 21.05 10.66
CA ALA A 493 -2.91 20.79 9.39
C ALA A 493 -2.23 19.63 8.64
N TYR A 494 -3.03 18.86 7.90
CA TYR A 494 -2.52 17.72 7.12
C TYR A 494 -2.84 17.84 5.64
N LEU A 495 -1.85 17.54 4.81
CA LEU A 495 -2.05 17.11 3.43
C LEU A 495 -1.72 15.61 3.37
N PHE A 496 -2.77 14.77 3.38
CA PHE A 496 -2.63 13.32 3.25
C PHE A 496 -2.62 12.91 1.78
N ILE A 497 -1.57 12.28 1.33
CA ILE A 497 -1.51 11.63 0.03
C ILE A 497 -1.74 10.15 0.25
N THR A 498 -2.77 9.60 -0.36
CA THR A 498 -3.09 8.18 -0.24
C THR A 498 -3.82 7.66 -1.47
N HIS A 499 -3.69 6.38 -1.73
CA HIS A 499 -4.53 5.66 -2.68
C HIS A 499 -5.64 4.88 -1.95
N ASP A 500 -5.61 4.81 -0.63
CA ASP A 500 -6.60 4.12 0.21
C ASP A 500 -7.72 5.09 0.62
N LEU A 501 -8.92 4.88 0.07
CA LEU A 501 -10.08 5.73 0.35
C LEU A 501 -10.60 5.56 1.77
N THR A 502 -10.35 4.40 2.42
CA THR A 502 -10.73 4.19 3.83
C THR A 502 -9.91 5.08 4.75
N VAL A 503 -8.61 5.27 4.43
CA VAL A 503 -7.73 6.22 5.13
C VAL A 503 -8.21 7.66 4.94
N ALA A 504 -8.53 8.07 3.70
CA ALA A 504 -9.06 9.40 3.44
C ALA A 504 -10.35 9.64 4.24
N ARG A 505 -11.30 8.71 4.20
CA ARG A 505 -12.57 8.79 4.95
C ARG A 505 -12.36 8.88 6.46
N ALA A 506 -11.37 8.15 6.98
CA ALA A 506 -11.11 8.07 8.40
C ALA A 506 -10.54 9.37 8.98
N ILE A 507 -9.72 10.13 8.23
CA ILE A 507 -8.87 11.16 8.86
C ILE A 507 -8.97 12.54 8.21
N THR A 508 -9.60 12.71 7.03
CA THR A 508 -9.62 14.00 6.35
C THR A 508 -11.01 14.65 6.29
N ASP A 509 -11.04 15.98 6.36
CA ASP A 509 -12.27 16.79 6.26
C ASP A 509 -12.71 16.90 4.81
N ASP A 510 -11.73 17.13 3.93
CA ASP A 510 -11.94 17.34 2.50
C ASP A 510 -11.06 16.36 1.70
N VAL A 511 -11.47 16.08 0.47
CA VAL A 511 -10.74 15.24 -0.46
C VAL A 511 -10.60 15.93 -1.81
N MET A 512 -9.45 15.74 -2.44
CA MET A 512 -9.16 16.11 -3.82
C MET A 512 -8.82 14.86 -4.62
N VAL A 513 -9.53 14.63 -5.71
CA VAL A 513 -9.26 13.53 -6.65
C VAL A 513 -8.37 14.05 -7.76
N MET A 514 -7.18 13.46 -7.89
CA MET A 514 -6.19 13.83 -8.91
C MET A 514 -6.16 12.80 -10.04
N HIS A 515 -6.25 13.26 -11.27
CA HIS A 515 -6.17 12.44 -12.48
C HIS A 515 -5.37 13.19 -13.55
N ASP A 516 -4.40 12.49 -14.19
CA ASP A 516 -3.54 13.01 -15.26
C ASP A 516 -2.99 14.44 -15.00
N GLY A 517 -2.50 14.65 -13.78
CA GLY A 517 -1.88 15.90 -13.36
C GLY A 517 -2.84 16.97 -12.88
N GLN A 518 -4.16 16.80 -12.97
CA GLN A 518 -5.19 17.76 -12.62
C GLN A 518 -6.02 17.32 -11.41
N ILE A 519 -6.55 18.27 -10.63
CA ILE A 519 -7.60 18.00 -9.64
C ILE A 519 -8.95 18.04 -10.38
N VAL A 520 -9.54 16.84 -10.56
CA VAL A 520 -10.80 16.66 -11.32
C VAL A 520 -12.04 16.71 -10.45
N GLU A 521 -11.88 16.57 -9.13
CA GLU A 521 -12.99 16.66 -8.18
C GLU A 521 -12.45 17.06 -6.81
N ARG A 522 -13.22 17.86 -6.06
CA ARG A 522 -12.90 18.21 -4.67
C ARG A 522 -14.16 18.50 -3.87
N GLY A 523 -14.10 18.27 -2.57
CA GLY A 523 -15.21 18.55 -1.66
C GLY A 523 -15.03 17.86 -0.31
N ARG A 524 -16.10 17.90 0.50
CA ARG A 524 -16.12 17.16 1.76
C ARG A 524 -15.92 15.66 1.51
N THR A 525 -15.04 15.03 2.28
CA THR A 525 -14.62 13.64 2.06
C THR A 525 -15.82 12.69 1.96
N GLY A 526 -16.79 12.77 2.89
CA GLY A 526 -18.00 11.96 2.83
C GLY A 526 -18.79 12.17 1.54
N ALA A 527 -19.05 13.42 1.16
CA ALA A 527 -19.86 13.73 -0.01
C ALA A 527 -19.23 13.22 -1.31
N VAL A 528 -17.92 13.44 -1.50
CA VAL A 528 -17.21 13.00 -2.71
C VAL A 528 -17.09 11.48 -2.77
N LEU A 529 -16.80 10.80 -1.64
CA LEU A 529 -16.64 9.35 -1.62
C LEU A 529 -17.97 8.58 -1.65
N ASP A 530 -19.07 9.18 -1.19
CA ASP A 530 -20.41 8.55 -1.24
C ASP A 530 -21.09 8.76 -2.61
N ALA A 531 -20.81 9.88 -3.29
CA ALA A 531 -21.45 10.23 -4.57
C ALA A 531 -20.45 10.94 -5.52
N PRO A 532 -19.39 10.25 -5.99
CA PRO A 532 -18.37 10.85 -6.85
C PRO A 532 -18.96 11.32 -8.18
N GLN A 533 -18.64 12.56 -8.57
CA GLN A 533 -19.15 13.17 -9.80
C GLN A 533 -18.21 12.94 -10.98
N SER A 534 -16.88 12.89 -10.73
CA SER A 534 -15.90 12.64 -11.78
C SER A 534 -15.82 11.13 -12.14
N GLU A 535 -15.44 10.84 -13.38
CA GLU A 535 -15.18 9.47 -13.83
C GLU A 535 -14.03 8.83 -13.03
N ALA A 536 -12.97 9.61 -12.76
CA ALA A 536 -11.85 9.16 -11.96
C ALA A 536 -12.24 8.86 -10.50
N GLY A 537 -13.09 9.69 -9.89
CA GLY A 537 -13.64 9.47 -8.55
C GLY A 537 -14.49 8.20 -8.49
N ARG A 538 -15.40 8.00 -9.44
CA ARG A 538 -16.18 6.76 -9.55
C ARG A 538 -15.29 5.53 -9.69
N ALA A 539 -14.31 5.58 -10.59
CA ALA A 539 -13.39 4.45 -10.79
C ALA A 539 -12.59 4.09 -9.53
N LEU A 540 -12.20 5.08 -8.70
CA LEU A 540 -11.52 4.84 -7.43
C LEU A 540 -12.47 4.21 -6.40
N VAL A 541 -13.69 4.74 -6.25
CA VAL A 541 -14.67 4.25 -5.28
C VAL A 541 -15.15 2.84 -5.63
N ASP A 542 -15.43 2.59 -6.92
CA ASP A 542 -15.86 1.27 -7.39
C ASP A 542 -14.78 0.20 -7.20
N ALA A 543 -13.51 0.57 -7.36
CA ALA A 543 -12.37 -0.31 -7.23
C ALA A 543 -11.92 -0.55 -5.77
N ALA A 544 -12.31 0.31 -4.83
CA ALA A 544 -11.88 0.17 -3.44
C ALA A 544 -12.50 -1.08 -2.80
N PRO A 545 -11.68 -1.95 -2.17
CA PRO A 545 -12.21 -3.07 -1.40
C PRO A 545 -13.11 -2.57 -0.27
N ASP A 546 -14.29 -3.17 -0.16
CA ASP A 546 -15.29 -2.79 0.83
C ASP A 546 -15.88 -4.03 1.48
N LEU A 547 -15.63 -4.18 2.78
CA LEU A 547 -16.06 -5.36 3.55
C LEU A 547 -17.59 -5.45 3.65
N GLU A 548 -18.28 -4.32 3.83
CA GLU A 548 -19.75 -4.29 3.94
C GLU A 548 -20.40 -4.63 2.59
N ARG A 549 -19.86 -4.08 1.51
CA ARG A 549 -20.30 -4.39 0.14
C ARG A 549 -20.05 -5.86 -0.22
N ALA A 550 -18.91 -6.42 0.17
CA ALA A 550 -18.58 -7.83 -0.03
C ALA A 550 -19.57 -8.74 0.71
N LEU A 551 -19.91 -8.42 1.97
CA LEU A 551 -20.91 -9.12 2.76
C LEU A 551 -22.32 -9.03 2.15
N ALA A 552 -22.74 -7.83 1.74
CA ALA A 552 -24.05 -7.62 1.13
C ALA A 552 -24.23 -8.43 -0.16
N ARG A 553 -23.21 -8.47 -1.03
CA ARG A 553 -23.22 -9.30 -2.27
C ARG A 553 -23.33 -10.79 -1.97
N ARG A 554 -22.64 -11.30 -0.95
CA ARG A 554 -22.69 -12.71 -0.56
C ARG A 554 -24.04 -13.10 0.03
N ASN A 555 -24.64 -12.26 0.87
CA ASN A 555 -25.96 -12.49 1.45
C ASN A 555 -27.08 -12.46 0.40
N ALA A 556 -26.90 -11.70 -0.69
CA ALA A 556 -27.84 -11.68 -1.82
C ALA A 556 -27.72 -12.89 -2.77
N ALA A 557 -26.62 -13.63 -2.70
CA ALA A 557 -26.34 -14.80 -3.53
C ALA A 557 -26.75 -16.15 -2.87
N VAL A 558 -27.13 -16.12 -1.58
CA VAL A 558 -27.69 -17.24 -0.80
C VAL A 558 -29.22 -17.15 -0.81
#